data_75837c8e8ac27ce256e421589c8a6cdd
#
_entry.id   75837c8e8ac27ce256e421589c8a6cdd
#
_cell.length_a   1.000
_cell.length_b   1.000
_cell.length_c   1.000
_cell.angle_alpha   90.00
_cell.angle_beta   90.00
_cell.angle_gamma   90.00
#
_symmetry.space_group_name_H-M   'P 1'
#
loop_
_entity.id
_entity.type
_entity.pdbx_description
1 polymer ?
#
loop_
_entity_poly.entity_id
_entity_poly.type
_entity_poly.pdbx_seq_one_letter_code
_entity_poly.pdbx_strand_id
1 'polypeptide(L)'
;MKFSLAATAALTLAWGTAVQAQTVLTASSWLPPTHTLSVAQKEWCDALQAKTSNRVRCNILPRGVTPAPGTYDAVRNGLADLSFTVHGYTPGRFVLTQMAELPFLGDRAEPISVAFNRIASKHPEFAAEHVGVKVISYFTHGPGIVFNTKKPIEKVEDLGGLKFRVGGGMVNEISKQLDMNVTLKPAPDSYELLSSGVMDGTLFPAESTDSFKIDEIIKHATTFPGGLYNTSFVFMMNPAKYNALSADDKKAVDELSGEFAARLFGKGWDRVDDIALTNMQKNGVKVIKANNAFVSGVTARVGKLERDWAAAASAKGLKNPSSVLSEFRSEIAKLQTQK
;
A
#
# COMPACT_ATOMS: atom_id res chain seq x y z
N MET A 1 27.61 -59.98 -61.66
CA MET A 1 27.63 -58.57 -61.22
C MET A 1 26.52 -58.39 -60.24
N LYS A 2 26.87 -58.26 -58.92
CA LYS A 2 25.87 -58.02 -57.84
C LYS A 2 26.05 -56.59 -57.39
N PHE A 3 25.05 -55.74 -57.60
CA PHE A 3 25.00 -54.35 -57.04
C PHE A 3 24.34 -54.38 -55.69
N SER A 4 25.10 -53.99 -54.61
CA SER A 4 24.58 -53.76 -53.30
C SER A 4 24.20 -52.28 -53.20
N LEU A 5 22.92 -51.97 -52.96
CA LEU A 5 22.46 -50.64 -52.57
C LEU A 5 22.60 -50.52 -51.06
N ALA A 6 23.47 -49.64 -50.62
CA ALA A 6 23.52 -49.21 -49.21
C ALA A 6 22.52 -48.05 -49.01
N ALA A 7 21.47 -48.30 -48.22
CA ALA A 7 20.52 -47.30 -47.79
C ALA A 7 21.05 -46.57 -46.55
N THR A 8 21.42 -45.29 -46.71
CA THR A 8 21.84 -44.43 -45.59
C THR A 8 20.58 -43.79 -44.99
N ALA A 9 20.18 -44.27 -43.79
CA ALA A 9 19.08 -43.67 -43.04
C ALA A 9 19.60 -42.42 -42.30
N ALA A 10 19.18 -41.24 -42.74
CA ALA A 10 19.43 -39.98 -42.04
C ALA A 10 18.44 -39.84 -40.90
N LEU A 11 18.90 -39.98 -39.64
CA LEU A 11 18.15 -39.67 -38.44
C LEU A 11 18.12 -38.12 -38.29
N THR A 12 17.03 -37.50 -38.67
CA THR A 12 16.74 -36.09 -38.30
C THR A 12 16.30 -36.03 -36.84
N LEU A 13 17.21 -35.61 -35.93
CA LEU A 13 16.82 -35.20 -34.59
C LEU A 13 15.95 -33.94 -34.70
N ALA A 14 14.64 -34.12 -34.61
CA ALA A 14 13.72 -33.01 -34.37
C ALA A 14 13.94 -32.50 -32.91
N TRP A 15 14.69 -31.43 -32.77
CA TRP A 15 14.72 -30.67 -31.51
C TRP A 15 13.35 -30.03 -31.34
N GLY A 16 12.47 -30.74 -30.64
CA GLY A 16 11.21 -30.17 -30.18
C GLY A 16 11.52 -29.03 -29.22
N THR A 17 11.36 -27.80 -29.68
CA THR A 17 11.27 -26.65 -28.79
C THR A 17 10.06 -26.91 -27.87
N ALA A 18 10.31 -27.30 -26.62
CA ALA A 18 9.26 -27.38 -25.62
C ALA A 18 8.65 -25.98 -25.51
N VAL A 19 7.47 -25.80 -26.11
CA VAL A 19 6.66 -24.60 -25.89
C VAL A 19 6.26 -24.63 -24.43
N GLN A 20 6.98 -23.90 -23.62
CA GLN A 20 6.66 -23.78 -22.20
C GLN A 20 5.32 -23.04 -22.10
N ALA A 21 4.30 -23.71 -21.55
CA ALA A 21 2.96 -23.12 -21.42
C ALA A 21 3.06 -21.80 -20.64
N GLN A 22 2.48 -20.74 -21.19
CA GLN A 22 2.45 -19.43 -20.57
C GLN A 22 1.69 -19.50 -19.25
N THR A 23 2.31 -19.02 -18.17
CA THR A 23 1.66 -18.89 -16.86
C THR A 23 0.87 -17.58 -16.81
N VAL A 24 -0.41 -17.68 -16.50
CA VAL A 24 -1.30 -16.52 -16.33
C VAL A 24 -1.63 -16.34 -14.85
N LEU A 25 -1.28 -15.19 -14.28
CA LEU A 25 -1.60 -14.79 -12.93
C LEU A 25 -2.86 -13.94 -12.92
N THR A 26 -3.86 -14.32 -12.15
CA THR A 26 -5.07 -13.51 -11.95
C THR A 26 -4.77 -12.39 -10.97
N ALA A 27 -4.72 -11.15 -11.46
CA ALA A 27 -4.48 -9.95 -10.66
C ALA A 27 -5.79 -9.24 -10.34
N SER A 28 -6.08 -9.04 -9.06
CA SER A 28 -7.31 -8.42 -8.57
C SER A 28 -7.01 -7.07 -7.92
N SER A 29 -7.89 -6.09 -8.14
CA SER A 29 -7.88 -4.81 -7.42
C SER A 29 -9.29 -4.48 -6.95
N TRP A 30 -9.41 -4.06 -5.68
CA TRP A 30 -10.65 -3.53 -5.12
C TRP A 30 -10.85 -2.02 -5.41
N LEU A 31 -9.89 -1.43 -6.14
CA LEU A 31 -9.89 -0.04 -6.58
C LEU A 31 -10.21 0.06 -8.07
N PRO A 32 -10.69 1.22 -8.55
CA PRO A 32 -10.88 1.45 -9.98
C PRO A 32 -9.59 1.24 -10.77
N PRO A 33 -9.66 0.86 -12.05
CA PRO A 33 -8.46 0.68 -12.90
C PRO A 33 -7.60 1.93 -13.04
N THR A 34 -8.20 3.12 -12.86
CA THR A 34 -7.52 4.43 -12.95
C THR A 34 -6.82 4.84 -11.65
N HIS A 35 -7.11 4.18 -10.53
CA HIS A 35 -6.47 4.47 -9.26
C HIS A 35 -4.98 4.14 -9.31
N THR A 36 -4.14 4.99 -8.72
CA THR A 36 -2.67 4.85 -8.78
C THR A 36 -2.16 3.47 -8.38
N LEU A 37 -2.77 2.81 -7.39
CA LEU A 37 -2.38 1.45 -6.99
C LEU A 37 -2.72 0.39 -8.05
N SER A 38 -3.86 0.52 -8.74
CA SER A 38 -4.23 -0.38 -9.84
C SER A 38 -3.29 -0.19 -11.03
N VAL A 39 -2.90 1.06 -11.31
CA VAL A 39 -1.90 1.39 -12.33
C VAL A 39 -0.53 0.80 -11.97
N ALA A 40 -0.06 0.99 -10.73
CA ALA A 40 1.21 0.44 -10.26
C ALA A 40 1.23 -1.10 -10.28
N GLN A 41 0.11 -1.76 -9.92
CA GLN A 41 -0.03 -3.21 -10.05
C GLN A 41 0.09 -3.65 -11.52
N LYS A 42 -0.52 -2.90 -12.44
CA LYS A 42 -0.39 -3.18 -13.88
C LYS A 42 1.04 -2.99 -14.37
N GLU A 43 1.70 -1.89 -13.99
CA GLU A 43 3.10 -1.62 -14.34
C GLU A 43 4.04 -2.72 -13.81
N TRP A 44 3.80 -3.25 -12.60
CA TRP A 44 4.53 -4.39 -12.08
C TRP A 44 4.29 -5.65 -12.91
N CYS A 45 3.04 -5.92 -13.30
CA CYS A 45 2.68 -7.04 -14.17
C CYS A 45 3.33 -6.93 -15.55
N ASP A 46 3.37 -5.74 -16.14
CA ASP A 46 4.02 -5.48 -17.43
C ASP A 46 5.55 -5.71 -17.33
N ALA A 47 6.16 -5.27 -16.22
CA ALA A 47 7.58 -5.53 -15.96
C ALA A 47 7.88 -7.03 -15.80
N LEU A 48 7.01 -7.78 -15.11
CA LEU A 48 7.15 -9.23 -14.98
C LEU A 48 7.01 -9.94 -16.34
N GLN A 49 6.04 -9.55 -17.14
CA GLN A 49 5.85 -10.09 -18.49
C GLN A 49 7.06 -9.84 -19.37
N ALA A 50 7.61 -8.64 -19.38
CA ALA A 50 8.81 -8.28 -20.12
C ALA A 50 10.02 -9.08 -19.64
N LYS A 51 10.24 -9.13 -18.31
CA LYS A 51 11.38 -9.81 -17.68
C LYS A 51 11.37 -11.33 -17.91
N THR A 52 10.20 -11.92 -18.02
CA THR A 52 10.03 -13.35 -18.30
C THR A 52 9.89 -13.68 -19.80
N SER A 53 10.11 -12.71 -20.69
CA SER A 53 9.92 -12.90 -22.15
C SER A 53 8.55 -13.51 -22.48
N ASN A 54 7.50 -12.98 -21.88
CA ASN A 54 6.10 -13.41 -21.99
C ASN A 54 5.78 -14.81 -21.43
N ARG A 55 6.67 -15.47 -20.70
CA ARG A 55 6.36 -16.76 -20.03
C ARG A 55 5.35 -16.58 -18.89
N VAL A 56 5.41 -15.45 -18.17
CA VAL A 56 4.46 -15.10 -17.13
C VAL A 56 3.78 -13.79 -17.49
N ARG A 57 2.46 -13.74 -17.41
CA ARG A 57 1.66 -12.53 -17.61
C ARG A 57 0.56 -12.42 -16.59
N CYS A 58 0.03 -11.22 -16.34
CA CYS A 58 -1.17 -11.04 -15.54
C CYS A 58 -2.43 -10.96 -16.40
N ASN A 59 -3.50 -11.56 -15.88
CA ASN A 59 -4.87 -11.25 -16.27
C ASN A 59 -5.45 -10.31 -15.22
N ILE A 60 -5.52 -9.01 -15.54
CA ILE A 60 -6.04 -8.01 -14.61
C ILE A 60 -7.56 -8.04 -14.67
N LEU A 61 -8.18 -8.35 -13.53
CA LEU A 61 -9.63 -8.42 -13.44
C LEU A 61 -10.25 -7.03 -13.47
N PRO A 62 -11.42 -6.85 -14.12
CA PRO A 62 -12.10 -5.55 -14.20
C PRO A 62 -12.68 -5.09 -12.86
N ARG A 63 -12.81 -6.02 -11.89
CA ARG A 63 -13.33 -5.76 -10.53
C ARG A 63 -12.61 -6.62 -9.52
N GLY A 64 -12.60 -6.17 -8.26
CA GLY A 64 -12.14 -6.97 -7.14
C GLY A 64 -12.95 -8.26 -6.96
N VAL A 65 -12.26 -9.35 -6.64
CA VAL A 65 -12.92 -10.66 -6.35
C VAL A 65 -13.64 -10.65 -4.99
N THR A 66 -13.33 -9.66 -4.15
CA THR A 66 -13.97 -9.43 -2.84
C THR A 66 -14.02 -7.93 -2.56
N PRO A 67 -14.86 -7.47 -1.60
CA PRO A 67 -14.69 -6.15 -0.99
C PRO A 67 -13.29 -6.00 -0.36
N ALA A 68 -12.82 -4.77 -0.24
CA ALA A 68 -11.46 -4.44 0.20
C ALA A 68 -10.97 -5.20 1.45
N PRO A 69 -11.75 -5.35 2.54
CA PRO A 69 -11.31 -6.09 3.73
C PRO A 69 -11.07 -7.60 3.51
N GLY A 70 -11.72 -8.20 2.50
CA GLY A 70 -11.56 -9.63 2.18
C GLY A 70 -10.36 -9.96 1.31
N THR A 71 -9.61 -8.96 0.83
CA THR A 71 -8.57 -9.13 -0.19
C THR A 71 -7.42 -10.03 0.26
N TYR A 72 -6.97 -9.90 1.52
CA TYR A 72 -5.90 -10.75 2.04
C TYR A 72 -6.28 -12.24 1.97
N ASP A 73 -7.45 -12.57 2.46
CA ASP A 73 -7.93 -13.95 2.47
C ASP A 73 -8.26 -14.46 1.06
N ALA A 74 -8.68 -13.58 0.15
CA ALA A 74 -8.89 -13.93 -1.26
C ALA A 74 -7.59 -14.40 -1.94
N VAL A 75 -6.47 -13.71 -1.72
CA VAL A 75 -5.16 -14.13 -2.25
C VAL A 75 -4.68 -15.39 -1.54
N ARG A 76 -4.76 -15.44 -0.22
CA ARG A 76 -4.37 -16.61 0.56
C ARG A 76 -5.09 -17.89 0.09
N ASN A 77 -6.36 -17.78 -0.20
CA ASN A 77 -7.22 -18.90 -0.59
C ASN A 77 -7.25 -19.16 -2.11
N GLY A 78 -6.50 -18.39 -2.91
CA GLY A 78 -6.37 -18.60 -4.36
C GLY A 78 -7.57 -18.11 -5.19
N LEU A 79 -8.44 -17.24 -4.65
CA LEU A 79 -9.48 -16.55 -5.41
C LEU A 79 -8.89 -15.52 -6.39
N ALA A 80 -7.74 -14.96 -6.05
CA ALA A 80 -6.86 -14.20 -6.92
C ALA A 80 -5.42 -14.64 -6.67
N ASP A 81 -4.56 -14.57 -7.70
CA ASP A 81 -3.16 -14.94 -7.57
C ASP A 81 -2.31 -13.78 -7.06
N LEU A 82 -2.73 -12.53 -7.32
CA LEU A 82 -2.00 -11.32 -7.01
C LEU A 82 -2.96 -10.20 -6.60
N SER A 83 -2.66 -9.48 -5.54
CA SER A 83 -3.38 -8.29 -5.11
C SER A 83 -2.60 -7.50 -4.07
N PHE A 84 -3.12 -6.33 -3.70
CA PHE A 84 -2.64 -5.52 -2.58
C PHE A 84 -3.79 -5.24 -1.61
N THR A 85 -3.46 -5.00 -0.34
CA THR A 85 -4.45 -4.61 0.67
C THR A 85 -3.86 -3.69 1.74
N VAL A 86 -4.75 -2.97 2.42
CA VAL A 86 -4.45 -2.17 3.60
C VAL A 86 -4.39 -3.09 4.82
N HIS A 87 -3.32 -3.00 5.63
CA HIS A 87 -3.21 -3.79 6.86
C HIS A 87 -4.33 -3.45 7.86
N GLY A 88 -4.69 -2.18 7.97
CA GLY A 88 -5.75 -1.72 8.89
C GLY A 88 -7.16 -2.25 8.59
N TYR A 89 -7.40 -2.85 7.40
CA TYR A 89 -8.71 -3.44 7.06
C TYR A 89 -8.97 -4.77 7.78
N THR A 90 -7.96 -5.36 8.40
CA THR A 90 -8.08 -6.58 9.23
C THR A 90 -7.60 -6.29 10.65
N PRO A 91 -8.43 -5.64 11.50
CA PRO A 91 -8.02 -5.23 12.83
C PRO A 91 -7.45 -6.37 13.67
N GLY A 92 -6.34 -6.11 14.38
CA GLY A 92 -5.68 -7.08 15.26
C GLY A 92 -4.78 -8.10 14.57
N ARG A 93 -4.80 -8.22 13.23
CA ARG A 93 -3.93 -9.15 12.49
C ARG A 93 -2.50 -8.63 12.36
N PHE A 94 -2.33 -7.39 11.99
CA PHE A 94 -1.05 -6.77 11.69
C PHE A 94 -0.71 -5.72 12.74
N VAL A 95 0.32 -5.96 13.53
CA VAL A 95 0.79 -5.09 14.61
C VAL A 95 2.11 -4.43 14.24
N LEU A 96 3.06 -5.19 13.71
CA LEU A 96 4.41 -4.69 13.40
C LEU A 96 4.37 -3.63 12.31
N THR A 97 3.52 -3.82 11.31
CA THR A 97 3.36 -2.90 10.17
C THR A 97 2.86 -1.52 10.56
N GLN A 98 2.21 -1.37 11.72
CA GLN A 98 1.76 -0.08 12.25
C GLN A 98 2.92 0.90 12.54
N MET A 99 4.16 0.41 12.60
CA MET A 99 5.36 1.27 12.63
C MET A 99 5.36 2.29 11.48
N ALA A 100 4.94 1.87 10.29
CA ALA A 100 4.90 2.70 9.10
C ALA A 100 3.65 3.61 9.01
N GLU A 101 2.80 3.59 10.04
CA GLU A 101 1.57 4.39 10.13
C GLU A 101 1.64 5.47 11.22
N LEU A 102 2.75 5.55 11.95
CA LEU A 102 2.97 6.53 13.00
C LEU A 102 2.97 7.97 12.45
N PRO A 103 2.63 8.98 13.26
CA PRO A 103 2.60 10.37 12.83
C PRO A 103 3.97 10.90 12.40
N PHE A 104 3.96 11.85 11.48
CA PHE A 104 5.09 12.70 11.11
C PHE A 104 6.31 11.94 10.55
N LEU A 105 6.07 10.87 9.77
CA LEU A 105 7.14 10.06 9.17
C LEU A 105 7.81 10.74 7.97
N GLY A 106 7.07 11.58 7.22
CA GLY A 106 7.62 12.27 6.06
C GLY A 106 6.54 12.77 5.10
N ASP A 107 6.95 13.63 4.16
CA ASP A 107 6.05 14.29 3.22
C ASP A 107 5.91 13.54 1.88
N ARG A 108 6.58 12.37 1.71
CA ARG A 108 6.59 11.60 0.45
C ARG A 108 6.41 10.11 0.73
N ALA A 109 5.62 9.45 -0.10
CA ALA A 109 5.34 8.02 0.00
C ALA A 109 6.54 7.16 -0.40
N GLU A 110 7.31 7.52 -1.44
CA GLU A 110 8.44 6.73 -1.93
C GLU A 110 9.51 6.47 -0.86
N PRO A 111 10.08 7.49 -0.18
CA PRO A 111 11.07 7.26 0.87
C PRO A 111 10.54 6.39 2.01
N ILE A 112 9.29 6.62 2.44
CA ILE A 112 8.69 5.86 3.53
C ILE A 112 8.47 4.40 3.11
N SER A 113 7.95 4.16 1.90
CA SER A 113 7.70 2.82 1.36
C SER A 113 9.01 2.01 1.22
N VAL A 114 10.06 2.63 0.69
CA VAL A 114 11.38 1.98 0.53
C VAL A 114 11.96 1.65 1.90
N ALA A 115 11.97 2.60 2.84
CA ALA A 115 12.46 2.37 4.20
C ALA A 115 11.64 1.27 4.89
N PHE A 116 10.32 1.30 4.78
CA PHE A 116 9.44 0.29 5.36
C PHE A 116 9.76 -1.10 4.83
N ASN A 117 9.87 -1.25 3.51
CA ASN A 117 10.22 -2.53 2.93
C ASN A 117 11.61 -3.02 3.36
N ARG A 118 12.62 -2.14 3.43
CA ARG A 118 13.98 -2.48 3.90
C ARG A 118 13.96 -2.99 5.33
N ILE A 119 13.29 -2.27 6.25
CA ILE A 119 13.20 -2.66 7.65
C ILE A 119 12.41 -3.95 7.81
N ALA A 120 11.23 -4.07 7.19
CA ALA A 120 10.41 -5.28 7.27
C ALA A 120 11.13 -6.52 6.72
N SER A 121 11.97 -6.36 5.69
CA SER A 121 12.77 -7.46 5.13
C SER A 121 13.92 -7.93 6.02
N LYS A 122 14.42 -7.07 6.92
CA LYS A 122 15.48 -7.43 7.89
C LYS A 122 14.96 -8.21 9.10
N HIS A 123 13.67 -8.12 9.39
CA HIS A 123 13.05 -8.67 10.58
C HIS A 123 11.99 -9.70 10.18
N PRO A 124 12.29 -11.02 10.32
CA PRO A 124 11.40 -12.09 9.87
C PRO A 124 10.04 -12.09 10.58
N GLU A 125 9.91 -11.43 11.69
CA GLU A 125 8.67 -11.25 12.44
C GLU A 125 7.59 -10.53 11.60
N PHE A 126 7.98 -9.60 10.72
CA PHE A 126 7.03 -8.97 9.79
C PHE A 126 6.45 -9.96 8.80
N ALA A 127 7.29 -10.85 8.24
CA ALA A 127 6.81 -11.92 7.36
C ALA A 127 5.92 -12.92 8.11
N ALA A 128 6.20 -13.17 9.39
CA ALA A 128 5.39 -14.03 10.24
C ALA A 128 3.97 -13.52 10.48
N GLU A 129 3.71 -12.22 10.37
CA GLU A 129 2.34 -11.67 10.38
C GLU A 129 1.58 -11.95 9.06
N HIS A 130 2.29 -12.32 7.99
CA HIS A 130 1.74 -12.50 6.64
C HIS A 130 1.64 -13.98 6.22
N VAL A 131 1.27 -14.84 7.18
CA VAL A 131 1.14 -16.28 6.93
C VAL A 131 0.12 -16.58 5.84
N GLY A 132 0.53 -17.45 4.90
CA GLY A 132 -0.34 -17.92 3.82
C GLY A 132 -0.31 -17.08 2.54
N VAL A 133 0.55 -16.06 2.48
CA VAL A 133 0.84 -15.31 1.25
C VAL A 133 2.35 -15.18 1.02
N LYS A 134 2.76 -15.06 -0.23
CA LYS A 134 4.09 -14.57 -0.61
C LYS A 134 4.03 -13.04 -0.62
N VAL A 135 4.70 -12.40 0.30
CA VAL A 135 4.85 -10.94 0.27
C VAL A 135 5.74 -10.56 -0.92
N ILE A 136 5.23 -9.70 -1.80
CA ILE A 136 5.99 -9.09 -2.88
C ILE A 136 6.65 -7.81 -2.36
N SER A 137 5.89 -6.96 -1.66
CA SER A 137 6.45 -5.74 -1.06
C SER A 137 5.55 -5.17 0.02
N TYR A 138 6.16 -4.39 0.90
CA TYR A 138 5.49 -3.47 1.82
C TYR A 138 5.62 -2.05 1.29
N PHE A 139 4.58 -1.24 1.43
CA PHE A 139 4.60 0.16 1.02
C PHE A 139 3.57 0.99 1.80
N THR A 140 3.59 2.31 1.63
CA THR A 140 2.65 3.24 2.26
C THR A 140 2.07 4.20 1.21
N HIS A 141 0.95 4.85 1.54
CA HIS A 141 0.53 6.06 0.83
C HIS A 141 1.32 7.28 1.33
N GLY A 142 1.10 8.43 0.71
CA GLY A 142 1.66 9.72 1.09
C GLY A 142 1.14 10.26 2.44
N PRO A 143 1.42 11.54 2.76
CA PRO A 143 1.02 12.15 4.02
C PRO A 143 -0.49 12.13 4.22
N GLY A 144 -0.95 11.67 5.38
CA GLY A 144 -2.35 11.70 5.77
C GLY A 144 -2.84 13.11 6.10
N ILE A 145 -3.97 13.47 5.53
CA ILE A 145 -4.62 14.79 5.59
C ILE A 145 -6.01 14.64 6.22
N VAL A 146 -6.46 15.66 6.96
CA VAL A 146 -7.82 15.72 7.51
C VAL A 146 -8.69 16.52 6.56
N PHE A 147 -9.72 15.88 5.99
CA PHE A 147 -10.71 16.51 5.11
C PHE A 147 -12.06 16.61 5.77
N ASN A 148 -12.78 17.73 5.57
CA ASN A 148 -14.15 17.86 6.04
C ASN A 148 -15.00 18.83 5.21
N THR A 149 -16.33 18.76 5.40
CA THR A 149 -17.35 19.52 4.67
C THR A 149 -17.86 20.72 5.45
N LYS A 150 -17.42 20.96 6.71
CA LYS A 150 -18.09 21.84 7.66
C LYS A 150 -17.31 23.10 8.01
N LYS A 151 -16.09 22.99 8.52
CA LYS A 151 -15.35 24.09 9.12
C LYS A 151 -13.84 23.96 8.97
N PRO A 152 -13.09 25.08 9.04
CA PRO A 152 -11.63 25.01 9.20
C PRO A 152 -11.23 24.22 10.46
N ILE A 153 -10.12 23.46 10.38
CA ILE A 153 -9.50 22.77 11.50
C ILE A 153 -8.09 23.31 11.65
N GLU A 154 -7.87 24.15 12.68
CA GLU A 154 -6.63 24.89 12.91
C GLU A 154 -5.97 24.55 14.23
N LYS A 155 -6.66 23.80 15.11
CA LYS A 155 -6.19 23.30 16.43
C LYS A 155 -6.88 21.99 16.74
N VAL A 156 -6.37 21.27 17.77
CA VAL A 156 -6.87 19.93 18.13
C VAL A 156 -8.35 19.96 18.51
N GLU A 157 -8.80 20.99 19.20
CA GLU A 157 -10.19 21.14 19.67
C GLU A 157 -11.19 21.24 18.52
N ASP A 158 -10.76 21.71 17.35
CA ASP A 158 -11.63 21.84 16.15
C ASP A 158 -12.02 20.47 15.58
N LEU A 159 -11.29 19.41 15.87
CA LEU A 159 -11.61 18.03 15.48
C LEU A 159 -12.87 17.51 16.18
N GLY A 160 -13.17 18.05 17.35
CA GLY A 160 -14.34 17.66 18.12
C GLY A 160 -15.67 18.03 17.44
N GLY A 161 -16.70 17.20 17.68
CA GLY A 161 -18.06 17.41 17.18
C GLY A 161 -18.29 17.04 15.73
N LEU A 162 -17.24 16.66 14.97
CA LEU A 162 -17.33 16.17 13.60
C LEU A 162 -17.23 14.64 13.57
N LYS A 163 -17.94 14.04 12.62
CA LYS A 163 -17.91 12.58 12.38
C LYS A 163 -16.95 12.28 11.23
N PHE A 164 -15.92 11.48 11.49
CA PHE A 164 -14.92 11.15 10.48
C PHE A 164 -14.96 9.68 10.08
N ARG A 165 -14.77 9.42 8.80
CA ARG A 165 -14.44 8.10 8.31
C ARG A 165 -12.93 7.89 8.39
N VAL A 166 -12.46 6.73 8.88
CA VAL A 166 -11.07 6.29 8.84
C VAL A 166 -10.96 4.83 8.38
N GLY A 167 -9.77 4.45 7.86
CA GLY A 167 -9.54 3.12 7.29
C GLY A 167 -9.16 2.03 8.30
N GLY A 168 -8.94 2.39 9.57
CA GLY A 168 -8.39 1.46 10.58
C GLY A 168 -6.85 1.51 10.65
N GLY A 169 -6.25 0.67 11.50
CA GLY A 169 -4.84 0.74 11.81
C GLY A 169 -4.51 1.88 12.78
N MET A 170 -3.29 2.42 12.68
CA MET A 170 -2.81 3.48 13.59
C MET A 170 -3.62 4.77 13.48
N VAL A 171 -4.20 5.09 12.30
CA VAL A 171 -5.06 6.28 12.16
C VAL A 171 -6.27 6.24 13.08
N ASN A 172 -6.81 5.05 13.39
CA ASN A 172 -7.87 4.90 14.39
C ASN A 172 -7.37 5.24 15.79
N GLU A 173 -6.19 4.79 16.16
CA GLU A 173 -5.59 5.05 17.48
C GLU A 173 -5.19 6.53 17.61
N ILE A 174 -4.63 7.14 16.58
CA ILE A 174 -4.37 8.60 16.51
C ILE A 174 -5.68 9.37 16.74
N SER A 175 -6.73 8.99 16.02
CA SER A 175 -8.03 9.65 16.13
C SER A 175 -8.61 9.59 17.55
N LYS A 176 -8.48 8.45 18.22
CA LYS A 176 -8.90 8.31 19.64
C LYS A 176 -8.12 9.24 20.58
N GLN A 177 -6.78 9.39 20.36
CA GLN A 177 -5.96 10.30 21.17
C GLN A 177 -6.31 11.78 20.91
N LEU A 178 -6.88 12.09 19.76
CA LEU A 178 -7.31 13.42 19.37
C LEU A 178 -8.79 13.70 19.69
N ASP A 179 -9.47 12.81 20.43
CA ASP A 179 -10.89 12.88 20.78
C ASP A 179 -11.82 13.02 19.56
N MET A 180 -11.43 12.43 18.43
CA MET A 180 -12.23 12.44 17.21
C MET A 180 -13.34 11.37 17.25
N ASN A 181 -14.52 11.72 16.79
CA ASN A 181 -15.58 10.75 16.55
C ASN A 181 -15.36 10.05 15.20
N VAL A 182 -14.90 8.80 15.21
CA VAL A 182 -14.52 8.07 14.00
C VAL A 182 -15.34 6.79 13.80
N THR A 183 -15.56 6.46 12.53
CA THR A 183 -16.14 5.19 12.09
C THR A 183 -15.19 4.51 11.12
N LEU A 184 -14.89 3.22 11.37
CA LEU A 184 -14.05 2.41 10.51
C LEU A 184 -14.84 1.97 9.27
N LYS A 185 -14.40 2.40 8.10
CA LYS A 185 -14.98 2.01 6.81
C LYS A 185 -13.89 1.92 5.74
N PRO A 186 -13.97 1.00 4.78
CA PRO A 186 -13.03 0.96 3.68
C PRO A 186 -13.12 2.20 2.79
N ALA A 187 -12.05 2.49 2.05
CA ALA A 187 -11.94 3.71 1.24
C ALA A 187 -13.06 3.86 0.20
N PRO A 188 -13.53 2.82 -0.51
CA PRO A 188 -14.60 2.94 -1.49
C PRO A 188 -15.92 3.49 -0.95
N ASP A 189 -16.20 3.35 0.36
CA ASP A 189 -17.45 3.82 0.97
C ASP A 189 -17.47 5.35 1.18
N SER A 190 -16.34 6.02 0.98
CA SER A 190 -16.17 7.42 1.43
C SER A 190 -17.04 8.41 0.68
N TYR A 191 -17.22 8.24 -0.63
CA TYR A 191 -18.08 9.13 -1.41
C TYR A 191 -19.52 9.13 -0.89
N GLU A 192 -20.11 7.95 -0.71
CA GLU A 192 -21.48 7.80 -0.23
C GLU A 192 -21.64 8.37 1.19
N LEU A 193 -20.69 8.07 2.08
CA LEU A 193 -20.73 8.54 3.47
C LEU A 193 -20.66 10.06 3.60
N LEU A 194 -19.87 10.73 2.75
CA LEU A 194 -19.71 12.18 2.74
C LEU A 194 -20.88 12.88 2.00
N SER A 195 -21.27 12.37 0.83
CA SER A 195 -22.34 12.95 0.01
C SER A 195 -23.71 12.86 0.69
N SER A 196 -23.96 11.78 1.43
CA SER A 196 -25.19 11.62 2.23
C SER A 196 -25.19 12.39 3.56
N GLY A 197 -24.02 12.95 3.96
CA GLY A 197 -23.87 13.65 5.25
C GLY A 197 -23.83 12.71 6.48
N VAL A 198 -23.70 11.40 6.29
CA VAL A 198 -23.52 10.45 7.40
C VAL A 198 -22.19 10.72 8.09
N MET A 199 -21.14 11.06 7.32
CA MET A 199 -19.86 11.56 7.82
C MET A 199 -19.66 13.03 7.42
N ASP A 200 -19.01 13.79 8.31
CA ASP A 200 -18.64 15.18 8.06
C ASP A 200 -17.26 15.32 7.42
N GLY A 201 -16.43 14.27 7.56
CA GLY A 201 -15.07 14.27 7.06
C GLY A 201 -14.48 12.88 6.91
N THR A 202 -13.26 12.85 6.39
CA THR A 202 -12.46 11.64 6.22
C THR A 202 -10.98 11.96 6.36
N LEU A 203 -10.18 10.93 6.68
CA LEU A 203 -8.73 11.02 6.64
C LEU A 203 -8.21 10.20 5.48
N PHE A 204 -7.42 10.85 4.61
CA PHE A 204 -6.86 10.29 3.38
C PHE A 204 -5.53 10.96 3.00
N PRO A 205 -4.71 10.39 2.09
CA PRO A 205 -3.75 11.16 1.32
C PRO A 205 -4.46 12.05 0.28
N ALA A 206 -3.76 12.97 -0.34
CA ALA A 206 -4.34 13.93 -1.28
C ALA A 206 -4.98 13.24 -2.50
N GLU A 207 -4.31 12.25 -3.07
CA GLU A 207 -4.77 11.47 -4.24
C GLU A 207 -6.20 10.97 -4.11
N SER A 208 -6.58 10.53 -2.91
CA SER A 208 -7.89 9.93 -2.67
C SER A 208 -9.05 10.89 -2.88
N THR A 209 -8.79 12.20 -2.90
CA THR A 209 -9.84 13.19 -3.22
C THR A 209 -10.31 13.06 -4.66
N ASP A 210 -9.38 12.90 -5.60
CA ASP A 210 -9.68 12.73 -7.02
C ASP A 210 -10.22 11.31 -7.31
N SER A 211 -9.55 10.27 -6.81
CA SER A 211 -9.91 8.88 -7.09
C SER A 211 -11.29 8.47 -6.57
N PHE A 212 -11.71 9.02 -5.44
CA PHE A 212 -13.03 8.78 -4.86
C PHE A 212 -14.01 9.94 -5.10
N LYS A 213 -13.65 10.93 -5.93
CA LYS A 213 -14.48 12.09 -6.29
C LYS A 213 -15.02 12.87 -5.09
N ILE A 214 -14.26 12.92 -4.02
CA ILE A 214 -14.68 13.65 -2.81
C ILE A 214 -14.23 15.10 -2.82
N ASP A 215 -13.37 15.52 -3.75
CA ASP A 215 -12.93 16.88 -3.97
C ASP A 215 -14.10 17.84 -4.29
N GLU A 216 -15.19 17.34 -4.88
CA GLU A 216 -16.43 18.10 -5.12
C GLU A 216 -17.25 18.34 -3.84
N ILE A 217 -17.04 17.49 -2.81
CA ILE A 217 -17.85 17.48 -1.58
C ILE A 217 -17.14 18.19 -0.43
N ILE A 218 -15.84 17.94 -0.25
CA ILE A 218 -15.05 18.53 0.83
C ILE A 218 -14.90 20.06 0.64
N LYS A 219 -14.81 20.78 1.76
CA LYS A 219 -14.63 22.23 1.76
C LYS A 219 -13.32 22.66 2.42
N HIS A 220 -12.78 21.80 3.29
CA HIS A 220 -11.59 22.09 4.07
C HIS A 220 -10.65 20.88 4.08
N ALA A 221 -9.35 21.16 3.95
CA ALA A 221 -8.26 20.19 4.08
C ALA A 221 -7.23 20.76 5.07
N THR A 222 -6.84 19.98 6.07
CA THR A 222 -5.75 20.36 6.98
C THR A 222 -4.59 19.40 6.81
N THR A 223 -3.46 19.94 6.32
CA THR A 223 -2.21 19.24 6.11
C THR A 223 -1.27 19.41 7.30
N PHE A 224 -0.45 18.39 7.56
CA PHE A 224 0.54 18.38 8.63
C PHE A 224 1.93 18.18 8.03
N PRO A 225 2.96 18.91 8.46
CA PRO A 225 4.34 18.61 8.10
C PRO A 225 4.69 17.16 8.48
N GLY A 226 5.17 16.37 7.53
CA GLY A 226 5.46 14.96 7.76
C GLY A 226 4.22 14.05 7.76
N GLY A 227 3.01 14.58 7.50
CA GLY A 227 1.73 13.84 7.54
C GLY A 227 1.21 13.58 8.95
N LEU A 228 -0.11 13.60 9.14
CA LEU A 228 -0.73 13.20 10.41
C LEU A 228 -0.57 11.70 10.67
N TYR A 229 -0.54 10.91 9.60
CA TYR A 229 -0.36 9.47 9.61
C TYR A 229 0.02 9.00 8.19
N ASN A 230 0.38 7.73 8.08
CA ASN A 230 0.38 7.00 6.82
C ASN A 230 -0.46 5.73 6.98
N THR A 231 -0.88 5.13 5.88
CA THR A 231 -1.47 3.78 5.89
C THR A 231 -0.48 2.82 5.26
N SER A 232 -0.29 1.69 5.89
CA SER A 232 0.58 0.62 5.41
C SER A 232 -0.18 -0.41 4.56
N PHE A 233 0.49 -0.90 3.53
CA PHE A 233 -0.03 -1.87 2.58
C PHE A 233 0.91 -3.04 2.43
N VAL A 234 0.36 -4.18 2.00
CA VAL A 234 1.10 -5.30 1.44
C VAL A 234 0.68 -5.55 0.00
N PHE A 235 1.66 -5.69 -0.89
CA PHE A 235 1.48 -6.30 -2.21
C PHE A 235 1.89 -7.76 -2.11
N MET A 236 1.02 -8.68 -2.53
CA MET A 236 1.14 -10.10 -2.20
C MET A 236 0.69 -11.01 -3.32
N MET A 237 1.23 -12.22 -3.32
CA MET A 237 0.94 -13.29 -4.27
C MET A 237 0.55 -14.57 -3.54
N ASN A 238 -0.32 -15.37 -4.17
CA ASN A 238 -0.65 -16.70 -3.69
C ASN A 238 0.59 -17.63 -3.71
N PRO A 239 0.95 -18.28 -2.58
CA PRO A 239 2.18 -19.07 -2.50
C PRO A 239 2.19 -20.28 -3.44
N ALA A 240 1.05 -20.91 -3.68
CA ALA A 240 0.98 -22.07 -4.57
C ALA A 240 1.30 -21.66 -6.02
N LYS A 241 0.83 -20.47 -6.44
CA LYS A 241 1.13 -19.92 -7.77
C LYS A 241 2.60 -19.54 -7.90
N TYR A 242 3.19 -18.90 -6.89
CA TYR A 242 4.62 -18.62 -6.86
C TYR A 242 5.43 -19.92 -6.92
N ASN A 243 5.07 -20.92 -6.12
CA ASN A 243 5.80 -22.19 -6.06
C ASN A 243 5.73 -23.00 -7.36
N ALA A 244 4.66 -22.84 -8.15
CA ALA A 244 4.47 -23.47 -9.45
C ALA A 244 5.30 -22.83 -10.58
N LEU A 245 5.87 -21.64 -10.39
CA LEU A 245 6.73 -20.98 -11.37
C LEU A 245 8.05 -21.74 -11.55
N SER A 246 8.64 -21.62 -12.74
CA SER A 246 10.01 -22.09 -13.00
C SER A 246 11.02 -21.35 -12.12
N ALA A 247 12.24 -21.88 -11.97
CA ALA A 247 13.29 -21.22 -11.21
C ALA A 247 13.61 -19.81 -11.76
N ASP A 248 13.67 -19.65 -13.09
CA ASP A 248 13.93 -18.36 -13.75
C ASP A 248 12.78 -17.37 -13.52
N ASP A 249 11.53 -17.85 -13.58
CA ASP A 249 10.37 -16.98 -13.38
C ASP A 249 10.20 -16.59 -11.90
N LYS A 250 10.54 -17.47 -10.94
CA LYS A 250 10.66 -17.13 -9.52
C LYS A 250 11.70 -16.04 -9.31
N LYS A 251 12.87 -16.18 -9.94
CA LYS A 251 13.93 -15.18 -9.87
C LYS A 251 13.44 -13.84 -10.42
N ALA A 252 12.68 -13.83 -11.54
CA ALA A 252 12.11 -12.61 -12.10
C ALA A 252 11.11 -11.95 -11.12
N VAL A 253 10.24 -12.73 -10.47
CA VAL A 253 9.33 -12.23 -9.42
C VAL A 253 10.12 -11.65 -8.24
N ASP A 254 11.14 -12.35 -7.76
CA ASP A 254 11.94 -11.90 -6.61
C ASP A 254 12.73 -10.62 -6.91
N GLU A 255 13.26 -10.46 -8.12
CA GLU A 255 13.96 -9.23 -8.55
C GLU A 255 13.01 -8.03 -8.72
N LEU A 256 11.73 -8.27 -9.01
CA LEU A 256 10.69 -7.23 -9.07
C LEU A 256 9.95 -7.06 -7.73
N SER A 257 10.34 -7.79 -6.72
CA SER A 257 9.82 -7.68 -5.35
C SER A 257 10.62 -6.68 -4.51
N GLY A 258 10.27 -6.58 -3.25
CA GLY A 258 11.01 -5.80 -2.28
C GLY A 258 11.04 -4.32 -2.62
N GLU A 259 12.24 -3.74 -2.66
CA GLU A 259 12.43 -2.31 -2.89
C GLU A 259 11.95 -1.84 -4.27
N PHE A 260 12.08 -2.68 -5.31
CA PHE A 260 11.57 -2.33 -6.64
C PHE A 260 10.08 -2.02 -6.60
N ALA A 261 9.28 -2.93 -6.04
CA ALA A 261 7.84 -2.73 -5.94
C ALA A 261 7.48 -1.61 -4.94
N ALA A 262 8.18 -1.51 -3.79
CA ALA A 262 7.97 -0.41 -2.83
C ALA A 262 8.16 0.96 -3.48
N ARG A 263 9.21 1.10 -4.29
CA ARG A 263 9.52 2.32 -5.04
C ARG A 263 8.49 2.60 -6.12
N LEU A 264 8.04 1.58 -6.83
CA LEU A 264 7.01 1.70 -7.87
C LEU A 264 5.70 2.24 -7.29
N PHE A 265 5.20 1.63 -6.21
CA PHE A 265 3.97 2.05 -5.54
C PHE A 265 4.14 3.44 -4.89
N GLY A 266 5.25 3.69 -4.20
CA GLY A 266 5.54 4.97 -3.55
C GLY A 266 5.61 6.14 -4.54
N LYS A 267 6.31 5.98 -5.67
CA LYS A 267 6.35 6.98 -6.76
C LYS A 267 4.97 7.22 -7.36
N GLY A 268 4.18 6.16 -7.50
CA GLY A 268 2.80 6.27 -7.96
C GLY A 268 1.99 7.23 -7.08
N TRP A 269 2.06 7.04 -5.76
CA TRP A 269 1.41 7.91 -4.79
C TRP A 269 1.92 9.36 -4.88
N ASP A 270 3.22 9.57 -4.82
CA ASP A 270 3.83 10.89 -4.80
C ASP A 270 3.43 11.74 -6.01
N ARG A 271 3.41 11.11 -7.20
CA ARG A 271 3.03 11.79 -8.45
C ARG A 271 1.60 12.30 -8.42
N VAL A 272 0.67 11.50 -7.91
CA VAL A 272 -0.75 11.86 -7.93
C VAL A 272 -1.17 12.72 -6.74
N ASP A 273 -0.48 12.61 -5.60
CA ASP A 273 -0.69 13.51 -4.46
C ASP A 273 -0.38 14.98 -4.84
N ASP A 274 0.72 15.22 -5.57
CA ASP A 274 1.08 16.57 -6.04
C ASP A 274 0.01 17.15 -6.99
N ILE A 275 -0.56 16.31 -7.87
CA ILE A 275 -1.65 16.70 -8.77
C ILE A 275 -2.93 17.01 -7.98
N ALA A 276 -3.31 16.12 -7.07
CA ALA A 276 -4.54 16.25 -6.29
C ALA A 276 -4.52 17.47 -5.37
N LEU A 277 -3.40 17.80 -4.74
CA LEU A 277 -3.23 19.05 -3.96
C LEU A 277 -3.51 20.29 -4.82
N THR A 278 -3.02 20.28 -6.07
CA THR A 278 -3.27 21.37 -7.02
C THR A 278 -4.74 21.44 -7.44
N ASN A 279 -5.37 20.29 -7.70
CA ASN A 279 -6.77 20.20 -8.10
C ASN A 279 -7.71 20.67 -6.99
N MET A 280 -7.48 20.25 -5.76
CA MET A 280 -8.26 20.69 -4.60
C MET A 280 -8.30 22.21 -4.48
N GLN A 281 -7.16 22.89 -4.63
CA GLN A 281 -7.10 24.36 -4.57
C GLN A 281 -7.91 25.00 -5.71
N LYS A 282 -7.82 24.48 -6.93
CA LYS A 282 -8.60 24.93 -8.08
C LYS A 282 -10.10 24.73 -7.87
N ASN A 283 -10.51 23.67 -7.21
CA ASN A 283 -11.90 23.32 -6.90
C ASN A 283 -12.43 24.07 -5.67
N GLY A 284 -11.64 25.01 -5.12
CA GLY A 284 -12.07 25.90 -4.03
C GLY A 284 -12.01 25.28 -2.64
N VAL A 285 -11.33 24.12 -2.48
CA VAL A 285 -11.06 23.54 -1.17
C VAL A 285 -10.08 24.44 -0.42
N LYS A 286 -10.42 24.84 0.80
CA LYS A 286 -9.55 25.65 1.65
C LYS A 286 -8.50 24.73 2.30
N VAL A 287 -7.27 24.82 1.79
CA VAL A 287 -6.13 24.06 2.32
C VAL A 287 -5.46 24.87 3.42
N ILE A 288 -5.40 24.29 4.61
CA ILE A 288 -4.79 24.85 5.82
C ILE A 288 -3.57 24.00 6.15
N LYS A 289 -2.43 24.63 6.34
CA LYS A 289 -1.25 23.96 6.89
C LYS A 289 -1.24 24.11 8.41
N ALA A 290 -1.21 23.00 9.13
CA ALA A 290 -1.11 23.01 10.59
C ALA A 290 0.11 23.81 11.04
N ASN A 291 -0.13 24.79 11.89
CA ASN A 291 0.93 25.61 12.48
C ASN A 291 1.66 24.84 13.60
N ASN A 292 2.76 25.40 14.09
CA ASN A 292 3.59 24.75 15.10
C ASN A 292 2.82 24.44 16.40
N ALA A 293 1.88 25.30 16.81
CA ALA A 293 1.08 25.08 18.02
C ALA A 293 0.14 23.88 17.83
N PHE A 294 -0.48 23.75 16.66
CA PHE A 294 -1.33 22.61 16.35
C PHE A 294 -0.51 21.31 16.27
N VAL A 295 0.62 21.31 15.56
CA VAL A 295 1.53 20.15 15.51
C VAL A 295 1.99 19.73 16.89
N SER A 296 2.38 20.69 17.76
CA SER A 296 2.77 20.41 19.15
C SER A 296 1.61 19.84 19.97
N GLY A 297 0.39 20.35 19.80
CA GLY A 297 -0.81 19.84 20.46
C GLY A 297 -1.13 18.39 20.05
N VAL A 298 -1.00 18.07 18.77
CA VAL A 298 -1.15 16.69 18.27
C VAL A 298 -0.06 15.81 18.85
N THR A 299 1.21 16.22 18.77
CA THR A 299 2.37 15.45 19.27
C THR A 299 2.23 15.11 20.76
N ALA A 300 1.77 16.06 21.58
CA ALA A 300 1.56 15.84 23.00
C ALA A 300 0.51 14.74 23.27
N ARG A 301 -0.55 14.67 22.48
CA ARG A 301 -1.63 13.68 22.65
C ARG A 301 -1.26 12.30 22.11
N VAL A 302 -0.57 12.24 20.96
CA VAL A 302 -0.25 10.96 20.30
C VAL A 302 1.08 10.34 20.77
N GLY A 303 1.88 11.05 21.56
CA GLY A 303 3.24 10.65 21.95
C GLY A 303 3.36 9.29 22.65
N LYS A 304 2.28 8.76 23.24
CA LYS A 304 2.26 7.42 23.82
C LYS A 304 2.20 6.30 22.79
N LEU A 305 1.69 6.56 21.56
CA LEU A 305 1.43 5.53 20.55
C LEU A 305 2.70 4.79 20.13
N GLU A 306 3.85 5.45 20.15
CA GLU A 306 5.13 4.78 19.86
C GLU A 306 5.50 3.75 20.92
N ARG A 307 5.28 4.08 22.20
CA ARG A 307 5.54 3.15 23.31
C ARG A 307 4.53 2.00 23.29
N ASP A 308 3.26 2.31 23.03
CA ASP A 308 2.20 1.32 22.93
C ASP A 308 2.48 0.35 21.77
N TRP A 309 2.89 0.87 20.59
CA TRP A 309 3.33 0.04 19.47
C TRP A 309 4.56 -0.81 19.84
N ALA A 310 5.58 -0.22 20.47
CA ALA A 310 6.79 -0.96 20.84
C ALA A 310 6.49 -2.11 21.82
N ALA A 311 5.59 -1.90 22.78
CA ALA A 311 5.14 -2.94 23.70
C ALA A 311 4.39 -4.06 22.94
N ALA A 312 3.46 -3.69 22.07
CA ALA A 312 2.70 -4.65 21.26
C ALA A 312 3.60 -5.43 20.28
N ALA A 313 4.56 -4.77 19.63
CA ALA A 313 5.54 -5.38 18.75
C ALA A 313 6.47 -6.36 19.48
N SER A 314 6.90 -5.99 20.70
CA SER A 314 7.67 -6.90 21.58
C SER A 314 6.88 -8.15 21.93
N ALA A 315 5.59 -8.02 22.22
CA ALA A 315 4.70 -9.14 22.49
C ALA A 315 4.51 -10.06 21.26
N LYS A 316 4.71 -9.53 20.04
CA LYS A 316 4.74 -10.30 18.76
C LYS A 316 6.13 -10.89 18.45
N GLY A 317 7.10 -10.73 19.34
CA GLY A 317 8.44 -11.32 19.20
C GLY A 317 9.48 -10.41 18.55
N LEU A 318 9.13 -9.19 18.14
CA LEU A 318 10.11 -8.25 17.57
C LEU A 318 11.09 -7.82 18.66
N LYS A 319 12.38 -8.04 18.41
CA LYS A 319 13.45 -7.65 19.34
C LYS A 319 13.73 -6.15 19.21
N ASN A 320 13.87 -5.47 20.36
CA ASN A 320 14.23 -4.05 20.43
C ASN A 320 13.37 -3.13 19.50
N PRO A 321 12.02 -3.13 19.63
CA PRO A 321 11.14 -2.40 18.71
C PRO A 321 11.47 -0.91 18.59
N SER A 322 11.86 -0.27 19.70
CA SER A 322 12.24 1.16 19.71
C SER A 322 13.50 1.42 18.86
N SER A 323 14.45 0.49 18.83
CA SER A 323 15.64 0.59 17.96
C SER A 323 15.26 0.40 16.50
N VAL A 324 14.35 -0.54 16.20
CA VAL A 324 13.82 -0.78 14.85
C VAL A 324 13.10 0.46 14.33
N LEU A 325 12.28 1.12 15.17
CA LEU A 325 11.61 2.37 14.82
C LEU A 325 12.62 3.50 14.56
N SER A 326 13.65 3.61 15.37
CA SER A 326 14.73 4.60 15.18
C SER A 326 15.50 4.36 13.88
N GLU A 327 15.82 3.09 13.56
CA GLU A 327 16.44 2.71 12.30
C GLU A 327 15.53 3.06 11.10
N PHE A 328 14.23 2.78 11.20
CA PHE A 328 13.26 3.11 10.18
C PHE A 328 13.22 4.62 9.88
N ARG A 329 13.13 5.45 10.92
CA ARG A 329 13.18 6.92 10.77
C ARG A 329 14.48 7.41 10.17
N SER A 330 15.60 6.83 10.59
CA SER A 330 16.91 7.16 10.04
C SER A 330 17.01 6.82 8.55
N GLU A 331 16.42 5.69 8.14
CA GLU A 331 16.40 5.27 6.75
C GLU A 331 15.50 6.18 5.89
N ILE A 332 14.35 6.60 6.40
CA ILE A 332 13.51 7.62 5.74
C ILE A 332 14.31 8.91 5.53
N ALA A 333 14.95 9.42 6.57
CA ALA A 333 15.72 10.66 6.49
C ALA A 333 16.84 10.59 5.43
N LYS A 334 17.56 9.46 5.35
CA LYS A 334 18.57 9.22 4.31
C LYS A 334 17.98 9.26 2.90
N LEU A 335 16.84 8.58 2.71
CA LEU A 335 16.19 8.50 1.41
C LEU A 335 15.60 9.83 0.96
N GLN A 336 15.13 10.67 1.87
CA GLN A 336 14.63 12.03 1.57
C GLN A 336 15.71 12.98 1.10
N THR A 337 16.99 12.74 1.48
CA THR A 337 18.13 13.58 1.06
C THR A 337 18.75 13.11 -0.27
N GLN A 338 18.45 11.91 -0.73
CA GLN A 338 18.90 11.36 -2.01
C GLN A 338 17.96 11.85 -3.13
N LYS A 339 18.25 13.06 -3.68
CA LYS A 339 17.54 13.60 -4.86
C LYS A 339 18.22 13.17 -6.15
#